data_bc40e8730deaab0d0699c46edbe23b7b
#
_entry.id   bc40e8730deaab0d0699c46edbe23b7b
#
_cell.length_a   1.000
_cell.length_b   1.000
_cell.length_c   1.000
_cell.angle_alpha   90.00
_cell.angle_beta   90.00
_cell.angle_gamma   90.00
#
_symmetry.space_group_name_H-M   'P 1'
#
loop_
_entity.id
_entity.type
_entity.pdbx_description
1 polymer ?
#
loop_
_entity_poly.entity_id
_entity_poly.type
_entity_poly.pdbx_seq_one_letter_code
_entity_poly.pdbx_strand_id
1 'polypeptide(L)'
;MANTKSAKAKIREISNKTDINKSVRNRYRTFIKKVELNIVTGDKTAAKAALRSAESEMMSAVSKKIVHNNTAARKISRLSNKIKLLK
;
A
#
# COMPACT_ATOMS: atom_id res chain seq x y z
N MET A 1 -34.74 10.61 -11.84
CA MET A 1 -35.02 9.40 -11.05
C MET A 1 -33.80 8.52 -10.91
N ALA A 2 -33.52 8.11 -9.71
CA ALA A 2 -32.30 7.36 -9.39
C ALA A 2 -32.27 5.92 -9.96
N ASN A 3 -33.35 5.46 -10.57
CA ASN A 3 -33.47 4.08 -11.07
C ASN A 3 -33.21 3.91 -12.56
N THR A 4 -32.54 4.86 -13.21
CA THR A 4 -32.15 4.73 -14.60
C THR A 4 -31.00 3.74 -14.75
N LYS A 5 -30.86 3.13 -15.93
CA LYS A 5 -29.77 2.21 -16.24
C LYS A 5 -28.41 2.86 -16.00
N SER A 6 -28.24 4.14 -16.37
CA SER A 6 -26.97 4.84 -16.18
C SER A 6 -26.66 5.08 -14.70
N ALA A 7 -27.68 5.37 -13.87
CA ALA A 7 -27.48 5.51 -12.42
C ALA A 7 -27.07 4.19 -11.78
N LYS A 8 -27.69 3.08 -12.16
CA LYS A 8 -27.35 1.75 -11.67
C LYS A 8 -25.95 1.34 -12.10
N ALA A 9 -25.56 1.65 -13.33
CA ALA A 9 -24.22 1.37 -13.84
C ALA A 9 -23.16 2.15 -13.06
N LYS A 10 -23.45 3.42 -12.74
CA LYS A 10 -22.55 4.25 -11.94
C LYS A 10 -22.38 3.73 -10.53
N ILE A 11 -23.45 3.28 -9.89
CA ILE A 11 -23.39 2.68 -8.55
C ILE A 11 -22.51 1.44 -8.55
N ARG A 12 -22.65 0.57 -9.56
CA ARG A 12 -21.82 -0.62 -9.70
C ARG A 12 -20.35 -0.26 -9.92
N GLU A 13 -20.08 0.75 -10.75
CA GLU A 13 -18.72 1.24 -11.01
C GLU A 13 -18.07 1.75 -9.73
N ILE A 14 -18.77 2.54 -8.92
CA ILE A 14 -18.26 3.05 -7.64
C ILE A 14 -18.00 1.91 -6.68
N SER A 15 -18.90 0.93 -6.58
CA SER A 15 -18.73 -0.25 -5.72
C SER A 15 -17.49 -1.04 -6.11
N ASN A 16 -17.29 -1.29 -7.41
CA ASN A 16 -16.12 -2.02 -7.92
C ASN A 16 -14.82 -1.27 -7.60
N LYS A 17 -14.79 0.05 -7.79
CA LYS A 17 -13.62 0.87 -7.46
C LYS A 17 -13.32 0.82 -5.96
N THR A 18 -14.34 0.87 -5.11
CA THR A 18 -14.18 0.78 -3.66
C THR A 18 -13.55 -0.55 -3.26
N ASP A 19 -14.02 -1.66 -3.84
CA ASP A 19 -13.49 -2.99 -3.57
C ASP A 19 -12.04 -3.12 -4.01
N ILE A 20 -11.70 -2.62 -5.20
CA ILE A 20 -10.33 -2.62 -5.71
C ILE A 20 -9.42 -1.78 -4.80
N ASN A 21 -9.86 -0.59 -4.40
CA ASN A 21 -9.10 0.30 -3.53
C ASN A 21 -8.84 -0.36 -2.17
N LYS A 22 -9.84 -1.01 -1.60
CA LYS A 22 -9.71 -1.73 -0.33
C LYS A 22 -8.70 -2.87 -0.45
N SER A 23 -8.76 -3.64 -1.53
CA SER A 23 -7.84 -4.73 -1.80
C SER A 23 -6.40 -4.22 -1.91
N VAL A 24 -6.16 -3.14 -2.65
CA VAL A 24 -4.83 -2.54 -2.81
C VAL A 24 -4.30 -2.03 -1.47
N ARG A 25 -5.14 -1.36 -0.67
CA ARG A 25 -4.74 -0.87 0.66
C ARG A 25 -4.35 -2.02 1.58
N ASN A 26 -5.13 -3.09 1.60
CA ASN A 26 -4.83 -4.26 2.42
C ASN A 26 -3.52 -4.91 1.99
N ARG A 27 -3.27 -4.95 0.69
CA ARG A 27 -2.06 -5.54 0.12
C ARG A 27 -0.82 -4.78 0.55
N TYR A 28 -0.75 -3.45 0.34
CA TYR A 28 0.45 -2.71 0.72
C TYR A 28 0.66 -2.66 2.23
N ARG A 29 -0.43 -2.63 3.02
CA ARG A 29 -0.34 -2.69 4.48
C ARG A 29 0.25 -4.02 4.96
N THR A 30 -0.11 -5.12 4.31
CA THR A 30 0.45 -6.44 4.60
C THR A 30 1.96 -6.45 4.35
N PHE A 31 2.41 -5.88 3.23
CA PHE A 31 3.84 -5.79 2.92
C PHE A 31 4.59 -4.91 3.94
N ILE A 32 3.99 -3.80 4.37
CA ILE A 32 4.58 -2.94 5.39
C ILE A 32 4.71 -3.69 6.72
N LYS A 33 3.72 -4.45 7.12
CA LYS A 33 3.77 -5.27 8.34
C LYS A 33 4.90 -6.29 8.28
N LYS A 34 5.15 -6.88 7.12
CA LYS A 34 6.27 -7.81 6.93
C LYS A 34 7.61 -7.10 7.14
N VAL A 35 7.77 -5.88 6.62
CA VAL A 35 8.98 -5.09 6.83
C VAL A 35 9.17 -4.81 8.33
N GLU A 36 8.12 -4.36 9.00
CA GLU A 36 8.16 -4.05 10.42
C GLU A 36 8.51 -5.28 11.26
N LEU A 37 7.95 -6.43 10.93
CA LEU A 37 8.27 -7.68 11.61
C LEU A 37 9.75 -8.05 11.45
N ASN A 38 10.30 -7.91 10.25
CA ASN A 38 11.72 -8.18 10.00
C ASN A 38 12.62 -7.20 10.72
N ILE A 39 12.19 -5.95 10.90
CA ILE A 39 12.90 -4.95 11.70
C ILE A 39 12.93 -5.37 13.18
N VAL A 40 11.80 -5.81 13.71
CA VAL A 40 11.69 -6.27 15.11
C VAL A 40 12.57 -7.49 15.36
N THR A 41 12.61 -8.43 14.40
CA THR A 41 13.46 -9.62 14.52
C THR A 41 14.94 -9.32 14.28
N GLY A 42 15.26 -8.14 13.76
CA GLY A 42 16.65 -7.73 13.54
C GLY A 42 17.29 -8.28 12.27
N ASP A 43 16.50 -8.88 11.36
CA ASP A 43 17.02 -9.43 10.11
C ASP A 43 17.09 -8.34 9.04
N LYS A 44 18.25 -7.71 8.92
CA LYS A 44 18.48 -6.60 7.99
C LYS A 44 18.29 -7.01 6.52
N THR A 45 18.78 -8.19 6.14
CA THR A 45 18.68 -8.68 4.76
C THR A 45 17.23 -8.93 4.38
N ALA A 46 16.48 -9.62 5.23
CA ALA A 46 15.05 -9.88 5.00
C ALA A 46 14.25 -8.58 5.01
N ALA A 47 14.59 -7.63 5.89
CA ALA A 47 13.93 -6.33 5.96
C ALA A 47 14.14 -5.53 4.67
N LYS A 48 15.34 -5.52 4.11
CA LYS A 48 15.62 -4.84 2.83
C LYS A 48 14.82 -5.45 1.69
N ALA A 49 14.77 -6.78 1.61
CA ALA A 49 14.00 -7.46 0.56
C ALA A 49 12.52 -7.18 0.71
N ALA A 50 11.98 -7.23 1.93
CA ALA A 50 10.59 -6.92 2.21
C ALA A 50 10.27 -5.46 1.88
N LEU A 51 11.19 -4.53 2.15
CA LEU A 51 11.00 -3.11 1.84
C LEU A 51 10.88 -2.89 0.33
N ARG A 52 11.68 -3.56 -0.49
CA ARG A 52 11.58 -3.46 -1.95
C ARG A 52 10.20 -3.87 -2.43
N SER A 53 9.67 -4.97 -1.91
CA SER A 53 8.33 -5.44 -2.27
C SER A 53 7.25 -4.45 -1.80
N ALA A 54 7.38 -3.93 -0.57
CA ALA A 54 6.45 -2.94 -0.02
C ALA A 54 6.48 -1.64 -0.83
N GLU A 55 7.66 -1.18 -1.23
CA GLU A 55 7.83 0.02 -2.06
C GLU A 55 7.11 -0.13 -3.38
N SER A 56 7.28 -1.27 -4.05
CA SER A 56 6.60 -1.57 -5.31
C SER A 56 5.09 -1.50 -5.15
N GLU A 57 4.54 -2.11 -4.12
CA GLU A 57 3.10 -2.11 -3.85
C GLU A 57 2.59 -0.70 -3.51
N MET A 58 3.37 0.08 -2.74
CA MET A 58 2.99 1.46 -2.40
C MET A 58 3.03 2.36 -3.63
N MET A 59 4.01 2.21 -4.51
CA MET A 59 4.08 2.99 -5.75
C MET A 59 2.93 2.65 -6.68
N SER A 60 2.50 1.38 -6.73
CA SER A 60 1.31 0.97 -7.46
C SER A 60 0.06 1.66 -6.89
N ALA A 61 -0.07 1.74 -5.56
CA ALA A 61 -1.18 2.44 -4.91
C ALA A 61 -1.18 3.94 -5.21
N VAL A 62 0.00 4.56 -5.26
CA VAL A 62 0.15 5.98 -5.64
C VAL A 62 -0.31 6.19 -7.08
N SER A 63 0.11 5.30 -7.99
CA SER A 63 -0.29 5.34 -9.40
C SER A 63 -1.80 5.26 -9.58
N LYS A 64 -2.46 4.50 -8.74
CA LYS A 64 -3.94 4.35 -8.73
C LYS A 64 -4.64 5.46 -7.93
N LYS A 65 -3.90 6.42 -7.39
CA LYS A 65 -4.41 7.54 -6.58
C LYS A 65 -5.10 7.09 -5.28
N ILE A 66 -4.74 5.92 -4.77
CA ILE A 66 -5.26 5.39 -3.51
C ILE A 66 -4.48 5.98 -2.32
N VAL A 67 -3.17 6.17 -2.51
CA VAL A 67 -2.27 6.75 -1.52
C VAL A 67 -1.61 7.98 -2.13
N HIS A 68 -1.49 9.06 -1.35
CA HIS A 68 -0.78 10.25 -1.80
C HIS A 68 0.72 9.98 -1.86
N ASN A 69 1.38 10.51 -2.90
CA ASN A 69 2.82 10.32 -3.12
C ASN A 69 3.66 10.70 -1.89
N ASN A 70 3.34 11.82 -1.24
CA ASN A 70 4.08 12.29 -0.06
C ASN A 70 3.93 11.32 1.12
N THR A 71 2.76 10.73 1.30
CA THR A 71 2.51 9.73 2.34
C THR A 71 3.35 8.48 2.11
N ALA A 72 3.37 7.98 0.88
CA ALA A 72 4.17 6.82 0.49
C ALA A 72 5.67 7.09 0.69
N ALA A 73 6.16 8.23 0.20
CA ALA A 73 7.56 8.60 0.33
C ALA A 73 8.00 8.69 1.80
N ARG A 74 7.16 9.28 2.64
CA ARG A 74 7.43 9.41 4.08
C ARG A 74 7.52 8.05 4.76
N LYS A 75 6.59 7.15 4.47
CA LYS A 75 6.57 5.81 5.06
C LYS A 75 7.78 4.99 4.65
N ILE A 76 8.11 5.01 3.36
CA ILE A 76 9.28 4.30 2.81
C ILE A 76 10.57 4.82 3.44
N SER A 77 10.70 6.16 3.54
CA SER A 77 11.87 6.80 4.14
C SER A 77 12.05 6.39 5.60
N ARG A 78 10.97 6.39 6.38
CA ARG A 78 11.01 5.99 7.80
C ARG A 78 11.43 4.54 7.96
N LEU A 79 10.88 3.64 7.15
CA LEU A 79 11.22 2.22 7.19
C LEU A 79 12.68 2.01 6.78
N SER A 80 13.14 2.69 5.73
CA SER A 80 14.52 2.63 5.28
C SER A 80 15.49 3.05 6.38
N ASN A 81 15.19 4.13 7.09
CA ASN A 81 16.02 4.61 8.21
C ASN A 81 16.08 3.59 9.34
N LYS A 82 14.96 2.97 9.69
CA LYS A 82 14.92 1.92 10.70
C LYS A 82 15.79 0.73 10.32
N ILE A 83 15.76 0.35 9.04
CA ILE A 83 16.58 -0.76 8.53
C ILE A 83 18.07 -0.41 8.61
N LYS A 84 18.45 0.83 8.31
CA LYS A 84 19.85 1.28 8.41
C LYS A 84 20.40 1.17 9.84
N LEU A 85 19.54 1.31 10.83
CA LEU A 85 19.93 1.20 12.23
C LEU A 85 20.12 -0.25 12.68
N LEU A 86 19.71 -1.23 11.91
CA LEU A 86 19.93 -2.64 12.22
C LEU A 86 21.40 -3.00 11.98
N LYS A 87 21.91 -3.81 12.86
CA LYS A 87 23.31 -4.26 12.80
C LYS A 87 23.51 -5.47 11.88
#